data_63b964cb331182a4739d8b1648706a1f
#
_entry.id   63b964cb331182a4739d8b1648706a1f
#
_cell.length_a   1.000
_cell.length_b   1.000
_cell.length_c   1.000
_cell.angle_alpha   90.00
_cell.angle_beta   90.00
_cell.angle_gamma   90.00
#
_symmetry.space_group_name_H-M   'P 1'
#
loop_
_entity.id
_entity.type
_entity.pdbx_description
1 polymer ?
#
loop_
_entity_poly.entity_id
_entity_poly.type
_entity_poly.pdbx_seq_one_letter_code
_entity_poly.pdbx_strand_id
1 'polypeptide(L)'
;EPLFIGIDKVWSYINQPASNPLLHISEGPYIYDVPSFNEEVIREAILNAVAHRSYQIQSDIVIKQYPDEITISNAGGFPIGVDINNILTVNSIPRSKRLTEILQKTGLVERSGQGVDKMFYYCIMESKPLPDYSKTDAYQVNLTFQAAIQDKAFLFFMKEVQESRAEKLNVFDLLTLDKIRKGINDSLDPNIIEKLRKEQLITVNEGTTYSLADKYKQFIPRKESIKGVTSQQLQKVNECFKTHDSISKSTLMETFNGVLTEKQVRNLISRM
;
A
#
# COMPACT_ATOMS: atom_id res chain seq x y z
N GLU A 1 -27.01 20.24 8.92
CA GLU A 1 -26.57 19.14 9.76
C GLU A 1 -25.23 19.46 10.44
N PRO A 2 -24.99 19.12 11.70
CA PRO A 2 -23.69 19.33 12.34
C PRO A 2 -22.58 18.57 11.61
N LEU A 3 -21.41 19.21 11.42
CA LEU A 3 -20.27 18.66 10.68
C LEU A 3 -19.85 17.26 11.16
N PHE A 4 -19.86 17.03 12.45
CA PHE A 4 -19.47 15.73 13.04
C PHE A 4 -20.38 14.60 12.61
N ILE A 5 -21.70 14.83 12.63
CA ILE A 5 -22.69 13.85 12.16
C ILE A 5 -22.53 13.64 10.64
N GLY A 6 -22.21 14.70 9.90
CA GLY A 6 -21.92 14.60 8.48
C GLY A 6 -20.73 13.70 8.17
N ILE A 7 -19.63 13.83 8.91
CA ILE A 7 -18.44 12.98 8.74
C ILE A 7 -18.77 11.50 9.01
N ASP A 8 -19.49 11.20 10.10
CA ASP A 8 -19.87 9.83 10.44
C ASP A 8 -20.84 9.22 9.43
N LYS A 9 -21.75 10.04 8.89
CA LYS A 9 -22.65 9.57 7.81
C LYS A 9 -21.87 9.27 6.52
N VAL A 10 -20.95 10.15 6.12
CA VAL A 10 -20.11 9.93 4.94
C VAL A 10 -19.32 8.62 5.11
N TRP A 11 -18.71 8.40 6.26
CA TRP A 11 -18.03 7.12 6.54
C TRP A 11 -18.98 5.93 6.47
N SER A 12 -20.18 6.04 7.03
CA SER A 12 -21.18 4.98 6.97
C SER A 12 -21.58 4.61 5.53
N TYR A 13 -21.62 5.56 4.60
CA TYR A 13 -21.85 5.29 3.18
C TYR A 13 -20.64 4.60 2.53
N ILE A 14 -19.43 5.07 2.82
CA ILE A 14 -18.20 4.49 2.28
C ILE A 14 -18.02 3.05 2.76
N ASN A 15 -18.31 2.80 4.04
CA ASN A 15 -18.05 1.53 4.72
C ASN A 15 -19.19 0.49 4.60
N GLN A 16 -20.04 0.61 3.58
CA GLN A 16 -21.02 -0.45 3.34
C GLN A 16 -20.33 -1.71 2.79
N PRO A 17 -20.78 -2.92 3.18
CA PRO A 17 -20.13 -4.17 2.74
C PRO A 17 -19.97 -4.31 1.22
N ALA A 18 -20.90 -3.76 0.45
CA ALA A 18 -20.82 -3.75 -1.02
C ALA A 18 -19.78 -2.76 -1.58
N SER A 19 -19.52 -1.67 -0.86
CA SER A 19 -18.62 -0.59 -1.31
C SER A 19 -17.24 -0.68 -0.69
N ASN A 20 -17.13 -1.31 0.50
CA ASN A 20 -15.86 -1.51 1.23
C ASN A 20 -15.76 -2.97 1.71
N PRO A 21 -15.65 -3.93 0.78
CA PRO A 21 -15.55 -5.34 1.15
C PRO A 21 -14.25 -5.63 1.90
N LEU A 22 -14.29 -6.66 2.75
CA LEU A 22 -13.11 -7.24 3.34
C LEU A 22 -12.40 -8.13 2.30
N LEU A 23 -11.12 -7.87 2.11
CA LEU A 23 -10.23 -8.69 1.30
C LEU A 23 -9.70 -9.81 2.18
N HIS A 24 -10.13 -11.06 1.90
CA HIS A 24 -9.64 -12.25 2.59
C HIS A 24 -8.29 -12.66 2.01
N ILE A 25 -7.23 -12.40 2.76
CA ILE A 25 -5.86 -12.70 2.34
C ILE A 25 -5.37 -13.92 3.11
N SER A 26 -5.05 -14.98 2.38
CA SER A 26 -4.49 -16.20 2.95
C SER A 26 -3.13 -16.53 2.35
N GLU A 27 -2.21 -17.00 3.21
CA GLU A 27 -0.90 -17.51 2.81
C GLU A 27 -0.49 -18.62 3.80
N GLY A 28 -0.50 -19.87 3.33
CA GLY A 28 -0.28 -21.03 4.18
C GLY A 28 -1.29 -21.06 5.35
N PRO A 29 -0.84 -21.08 6.62
CA PRO A 29 -1.72 -21.09 7.79
C PRO A 29 -2.24 -19.70 8.18
N TYR A 30 -1.76 -18.63 7.55
CA TYR A 30 -2.11 -17.25 7.88
C TYR A 30 -3.34 -16.78 7.11
N ILE A 31 -4.28 -16.16 7.80
CA ILE A 31 -5.48 -15.55 7.21
C ILE A 31 -5.67 -14.19 7.85
N TYR A 32 -5.78 -13.14 7.02
CA TYR A 32 -6.10 -11.79 7.47
C TYR A 32 -7.19 -11.19 6.60
N ASP A 33 -8.10 -10.50 7.28
CA ASP A 33 -9.12 -9.69 6.64
C ASP A 33 -8.67 -8.23 6.64
N VAL A 34 -8.60 -7.66 5.46
CA VAL A 34 -8.16 -6.27 5.25
C VAL A 34 -9.28 -5.54 4.52
N PRO A 35 -9.83 -4.43 5.06
CA PRO A 35 -10.85 -3.67 4.33
C PRO A 35 -10.24 -3.07 3.06
N SER A 36 -11.04 -2.96 1.99
CA SER A 36 -10.59 -2.28 0.77
C SER A 36 -10.12 -0.86 1.07
N PHE A 37 -10.85 -0.15 1.94
CA PHE A 37 -10.47 1.19 2.42
C PHE A 37 -10.47 1.19 3.96
N ASN A 38 -9.31 1.50 4.53
CA ASN A 38 -9.11 1.54 5.98
C ASN A 38 -9.81 2.75 6.60
N GLU A 39 -10.56 2.53 7.69
CA GLU A 39 -11.32 3.59 8.38
C GLU A 39 -10.43 4.74 8.84
N GLU A 40 -9.31 4.44 9.48
CA GLU A 40 -8.39 5.45 10.01
C GLU A 40 -7.83 6.34 8.91
N VAL A 41 -7.53 5.76 7.73
CA VAL A 41 -7.04 6.46 6.56
C VAL A 41 -8.11 7.38 5.97
N ILE A 42 -9.31 6.85 5.75
CA ILE A 42 -10.37 7.60 5.07
C ILE A 42 -10.94 8.70 5.97
N ARG A 43 -11.15 8.42 7.27
CA ARG A 43 -11.59 9.46 8.22
C ARG A 43 -10.59 10.60 8.32
N GLU A 44 -9.30 10.29 8.38
CA GLU A 44 -8.24 11.29 8.38
C GLU A 44 -8.23 12.13 7.09
N ALA A 45 -8.37 11.48 5.95
CA ALA A 45 -8.43 12.19 4.66
C ALA A 45 -9.65 13.13 4.55
N ILE A 46 -10.82 12.72 5.06
CA ILE A 46 -12.02 13.57 5.12
C ILE A 46 -11.79 14.77 6.06
N LEU A 47 -11.23 14.52 7.24
CA LEU A 47 -10.92 15.58 8.21
C LEU A 47 -9.91 16.58 7.65
N ASN A 48 -8.88 16.10 6.96
CA ASN A 48 -7.90 16.94 6.27
C ASN A 48 -8.56 17.76 5.15
N ALA A 49 -9.44 17.16 4.36
CA ALA A 49 -10.19 17.89 3.33
C ALA A 49 -11.04 19.00 3.94
N VAL A 50 -11.70 18.76 5.08
CA VAL A 50 -12.49 19.74 5.82
C VAL A 50 -11.61 20.86 6.38
N ALA A 51 -10.50 20.54 7.04
CA ALA A 51 -9.61 21.51 7.70
C ALA A 51 -8.84 22.39 6.71
N HIS A 52 -8.47 21.84 5.56
CA HIS A 52 -7.60 22.48 4.57
C HIS A 52 -8.34 23.06 3.36
N ARG A 53 -9.64 22.79 3.18
CA ARG A 53 -10.45 23.39 2.11
C ARG A 53 -10.38 24.90 2.15
N SER A 54 -10.33 25.53 0.98
CA SER A 54 -10.59 26.97 0.84
C SER A 54 -12.09 27.24 0.88
N TYR A 55 -12.56 27.83 1.98
CA TYR A 55 -13.97 28.22 2.13
C TYR A 55 -14.35 29.51 1.38
N GLN A 56 -13.39 30.18 0.75
CA GLN A 56 -13.63 31.31 -0.15
C GLN A 56 -14.07 30.87 -1.55
N ILE A 57 -13.77 29.63 -1.91
CA ILE A 57 -14.15 29.02 -3.19
C ILE A 57 -15.46 28.25 -2.98
N GLN A 58 -16.48 28.59 -3.77
CA GLN A 58 -17.77 27.87 -3.77
C GLN A 58 -17.62 26.53 -4.52
N SER A 59 -17.05 25.56 -3.86
CA SER A 59 -16.88 24.20 -4.38
C SER A 59 -16.98 23.20 -3.24
N ASP A 60 -17.59 22.07 -3.45
CA ASP A 60 -17.78 21.04 -2.42
C ASP A 60 -16.51 20.20 -2.19
N ILE A 61 -16.45 19.48 -1.06
CA ILE A 61 -15.57 18.32 -0.92
C ILE A 61 -16.23 17.21 -1.71
N VAL A 62 -15.50 16.65 -2.67
CA VAL A 62 -16.01 15.59 -3.54
C VAL A 62 -15.32 14.28 -3.19
N ILE A 63 -16.11 13.26 -2.92
CA ILE A 63 -15.61 11.89 -2.67
C ILE A 63 -16.15 11.00 -3.78
N LYS A 64 -15.24 10.33 -4.49
CA LYS A 64 -15.56 9.35 -5.52
C LYS A 64 -15.00 8.01 -5.11
N GLN A 65 -15.87 7.05 -4.89
CA GLN A 65 -15.51 5.69 -4.51
C GLN A 65 -15.80 4.74 -5.66
N TYR A 66 -14.79 3.96 -6.02
CA TYR A 66 -14.83 2.87 -6.98
C TYR A 66 -14.42 1.57 -6.28
N PRO A 67 -14.60 0.39 -6.87
CA PRO A 67 -14.22 -0.87 -6.24
C PRO A 67 -12.72 -0.97 -5.88
N ASP A 68 -11.87 -0.33 -6.66
CA ASP A 68 -10.40 -0.40 -6.58
C ASP A 68 -9.73 0.89 -6.09
N GLU A 69 -10.43 2.02 -6.10
CA GLU A 69 -9.89 3.30 -5.61
C GLU A 69 -10.94 4.20 -4.96
N ILE A 70 -10.49 5.07 -4.08
CA ILE A 70 -11.27 6.18 -3.55
C ILE A 70 -10.50 7.48 -3.69
N THR A 71 -11.14 8.51 -4.24
CA THR A 71 -10.56 9.86 -4.39
C THR A 71 -11.34 10.85 -3.55
N ILE A 72 -10.61 11.66 -2.77
CA ILE A 72 -11.15 12.76 -1.97
C ILE A 72 -10.53 14.05 -2.47
N SER A 73 -11.38 15.00 -2.90
CA SER A 73 -10.93 16.27 -3.47
C SER A 73 -11.54 17.45 -2.72
N ASN A 74 -10.75 18.50 -2.51
CA ASN A 74 -11.20 19.76 -1.91
C ASN A 74 -10.61 20.97 -2.61
N ALA A 75 -11.31 22.09 -2.58
CA ALA A 75 -10.88 23.36 -3.17
C ALA A 75 -9.67 23.95 -2.43
N GLY A 76 -8.77 24.56 -3.20
CA GLY A 76 -7.49 25.15 -2.78
C GLY A 76 -6.37 24.12 -2.79
N GLY A 77 -5.34 24.37 -3.59
CA GLY A 77 -4.13 23.50 -3.67
C GLY A 77 -3.37 23.42 -2.33
N PHE A 78 -2.17 22.90 -2.35
CA PHE A 78 -1.32 22.90 -1.14
C PHE A 78 -1.01 24.32 -0.66
N PRO A 79 -0.84 24.54 0.66
CA PRO A 79 -0.30 25.80 1.18
C PRO A 79 1.08 26.11 0.60
N ILE A 80 1.44 27.39 0.55
CA ILE A 80 2.77 27.82 0.08
C ILE A 80 3.84 27.13 0.92
N GLY A 81 4.81 26.50 0.25
CA GLY A 81 5.92 25.78 0.89
C GLY A 81 5.61 24.33 1.25
N VAL A 82 4.40 23.84 0.95
CA VAL A 82 4.03 22.42 1.12
C VAL A 82 3.91 21.77 -0.25
N ASP A 83 4.56 20.63 -0.42
CA ASP A 83 4.42 19.75 -1.59
C ASP A 83 4.49 18.27 -1.18
N ILE A 84 4.33 17.38 -2.15
CA ILE A 84 4.34 15.93 -1.90
C ILE A 84 5.66 15.41 -1.31
N ASN A 85 6.78 16.07 -1.57
CA ASN A 85 8.09 15.62 -1.12
C ASN A 85 8.35 15.98 0.35
N ASN A 86 7.67 17.01 0.87
CA ASN A 86 7.85 17.49 2.22
C ASN A 86 6.62 17.34 3.14
N ILE A 87 5.50 16.83 2.63
CA ILE A 87 4.21 16.73 3.33
C ILE A 87 4.30 15.96 4.66
N LEU A 88 5.26 15.04 4.81
CA LEU A 88 5.50 14.28 6.04
C LEU A 88 6.43 14.99 7.02
N THR A 89 7.11 16.06 6.61
CA THR A 89 8.12 16.75 7.43
C THR A 89 7.74 18.16 7.82
N VAL A 90 6.80 18.77 7.09
CA VAL A 90 6.31 20.11 7.39
C VAL A 90 5.19 20.07 8.43
N ASN A 91 5.16 21.08 9.29
CA ASN A 91 4.05 21.26 10.20
C ASN A 91 2.76 21.54 9.43
N SER A 92 1.65 20.97 9.88
CA SER A 92 0.33 21.22 9.30
C SER A 92 -0.02 22.72 9.38
N ILE A 93 -0.36 23.31 8.23
CA ILE A 93 -0.79 24.71 8.09
C ILE A 93 -2.25 24.72 7.62
N PRO A 94 -3.23 24.57 8.54
CA PRO A 94 -4.63 24.54 8.16
C PRO A 94 -5.08 25.92 7.67
N ARG A 95 -5.87 25.94 6.58
CA ARG A 95 -6.47 27.19 6.06
C ARG A 95 -7.51 27.77 7.02
N SER A 96 -8.25 26.92 7.71
CA SER A 96 -9.27 27.30 8.68
C SER A 96 -8.81 26.97 10.10
N LYS A 97 -8.01 27.86 10.71
CA LYS A 97 -7.49 27.69 12.08
C LYS A 97 -8.59 27.44 13.10
N ARG A 98 -9.68 28.25 13.07
CA ARG A 98 -10.81 28.13 14.00
C ARG A 98 -11.49 26.76 13.89
N LEU A 99 -11.71 26.28 12.66
CA LEU A 99 -12.33 24.98 12.44
C LEU A 99 -11.42 23.86 12.94
N THR A 100 -10.13 23.93 12.65
CA THR A 100 -9.15 22.94 13.12
C THR A 100 -9.06 22.92 14.65
N GLU A 101 -9.09 24.08 15.32
CA GLU A 101 -9.14 24.15 16.78
C GLU A 101 -10.41 23.48 17.35
N ILE A 102 -11.56 23.63 16.69
CA ILE A 102 -12.79 22.94 17.10
C ILE A 102 -12.64 21.43 16.92
N LEU A 103 -12.14 20.98 15.78
CA LEU A 103 -11.91 19.57 15.49
C LEU A 103 -10.92 18.94 16.49
N GLN A 104 -9.89 19.68 16.89
CA GLN A 104 -8.93 19.24 17.92
C GLN A 104 -9.55 19.19 19.33
N LYS A 105 -10.34 20.20 19.70
CA LYS A 105 -11.04 20.24 21.00
C LYS A 105 -12.07 19.13 21.16
N THR A 106 -12.67 18.72 20.06
CA THR A 106 -13.64 17.60 20.02
C THR A 106 -12.98 16.23 19.91
N GLY A 107 -11.63 16.17 19.79
CA GLY A 107 -10.90 14.91 19.69
C GLY A 107 -10.98 14.24 18.31
N LEU A 108 -11.51 14.92 17.28
CA LEU A 108 -11.58 14.39 15.93
C LEU A 108 -10.27 14.49 15.15
N VAL A 109 -9.47 15.50 15.46
CA VAL A 109 -8.13 15.70 14.87
C VAL A 109 -7.11 15.73 15.98
N GLU A 110 -6.01 15.03 15.79
CA GLU A 110 -4.89 15.03 16.75
C GLU A 110 -4.14 16.36 16.70
N ARG A 111 -3.66 16.79 17.87
CA ARG A 111 -2.94 18.08 18.02
C ARG A 111 -1.55 18.07 17.39
N SER A 112 -0.97 16.88 17.21
CA SER A 112 0.42 16.68 16.77
C SER A 112 0.68 16.91 15.30
N GLY A 113 -0.35 17.10 14.45
CA GLY A 113 -0.19 17.23 13.01
C GLY A 113 0.20 15.93 12.29
N GLN A 114 0.06 14.79 12.94
CA GLN A 114 0.47 13.46 12.44
C GLN A 114 -0.59 12.78 11.55
N GLY A 115 -1.58 13.52 11.10
CA GLY A 115 -2.66 12.95 10.29
C GLY A 115 -2.19 12.36 8.96
N VAL A 116 -1.27 13.07 8.28
CA VAL A 116 -0.69 12.56 7.04
C VAL A 116 0.14 11.31 7.31
N ASP A 117 0.97 11.31 8.35
CA ASP A 117 1.77 10.16 8.78
C ASP A 117 0.91 8.93 9.02
N LYS A 118 -0.27 9.12 9.63
CA LYS A 118 -1.25 8.06 9.89
C LYS A 118 -1.76 7.42 8.59
N MET A 119 -2.05 8.23 7.58
CA MET A 119 -2.48 7.71 6.28
C MET A 119 -1.38 6.85 5.62
N PHE A 120 -0.14 7.35 5.59
CA PHE A 120 1.00 6.59 5.05
C PHE A 120 1.26 5.33 5.88
N TYR A 121 1.23 5.43 7.21
CA TYR A 121 1.42 4.31 8.12
C TYR A 121 0.50 3.14 7.78
N TYR A 122 -0.81 3.36 7.73
CA TYR A 122 -1.76 2.28 7.49
C TYR A 122 -1.69 1.74 6.05
N CYS A 123 -1.43 2.58 5.05
CA CYS A 123 -1.22 2.11 3.68
C CYS A 123 -0.04 1.13 3.62
N ILE A 124 1.08 1.43 4.27
CA ILE A 124 2.26 0.54 4.28
C ILE A 124 1.97 -0.72 5.09
N MET A 125 1.35 -0.60 6.27
CA MET A 125 0.99 -1.74 7.13
C MET A 125 0.06 -2.73 6.45
N GLU A 126 -0.82 -2.25 5.56
CA GLU A 126 -1.70 -3.07 4.75
C GLU A 126 -1.11 -3.44 3.38
N SER A 127 0.16 -3.12 3.15
CA SER A 127 0.85 -3.35 1.86
C SER A 127 0.08 -2.79 0.66
N LYS A 128 -0.58 -1.66 0.83
CA LYS A 128 -1.27 -0.90 -0.21
C LYS A 128 -0.36 0.17 -0.80
N PRO A 129 -0.68 0.69 -2.00
CA PRO A 129 -0.01 1.88 -2.53
C PRO A 129 -0.08 3.06 -1.56
N LEU A 130 0.95 3.88 -1.54
CA LEU A 130 0.97 5.10 -0.75
C LEU A 130 -0.11 6.07 -1.21
N PRO A 131 -0.58 7.00 -0.32
CA PRO A 131 -1.49 8.06 -0.70
C PRO A 131 -0.98 8.83 -1.92
N ASP A 132 -1.79 8.93 -2.97
CA ASP A 132 -1.41 9.56 -4.23
C ASP A 132 -2.01 10.97 -4.34
N TYR A 133 -1.14 11.97 -4.39
CA TYR A 133 -1.46 13.38 -4.59
C TYR A 133 -1.10 13.89 -5.99
N SER A 134 -0.72 13.02 -6.93
CA SER A 134 -0.20 13.40 -8.25
C SER A 134 -1.15 14.25 -9.09
N LYS A 135 -2.46 14.16 -8.83
CA LYS A 135 -3.50 14.94 -9.50
C LYS A 135 -3.83 16.28 -8.79
N THR A 136 -3.06 16.64 -7.76
CA THR A 136 -3.19 17.93 -7.05
C THR A 136 -2.62 19.06 -7.90
N ASP A 137 -3.32 20.20 -7.93
CA ASP A 137 -2.90 21.41 -8.64
C ASP A 137 -3.03 22.65 -7.73
N ALA A 138 -2.89 23.85 -8.31
CA ALA A 138 -3.01 25.12 -7.59
C ALA A 138 -4.43 25.42 -7.08
N TYR A 139 -5.44 24.77 -7.64
CA TYR A 139 -6.85 25.04 -7.39
C TYR A 139 -7.51 24.02 -6.48
N GLN A 140 -7.01 22.81 -6.46
CA GLN A 140 -7.57 21.72 -5.65
C GLN A 140 -6.53 20.71 -5.20
N VAL A 141 -6.74 20.14 -4.02
CA VAL A 141 -6.05 18.94 -3.59
C VAL A 141 -6.87 17.73 -4.03
N ASN A 142 -6.20 16.77 -4.67
CA ASN A 142 -6.75 15.47 -5.05
C ASN A 142 -5.95 14.37 -4.38
N LEU A 143 -6.58 13.62 -3.49
CA LEU A 143 -5.97 12.53 -2.75
C LEU A 143 -6.66 11.22 -3.13
N THR A 144 -5.89 10.29 -3.67
CA THR A 144 -6.39 8.96 -4.09
C THR A 144 -5.76 7.86 -3.26
N PHE A 145 -6.58 6.90 -2.84
CA PHE A 145 -6.16 5.65 -2.20
C PHE A 145 -6.58 4.47 -3.06
N GLN A 146 -5.68 3.50 -3.19
CA GLN A 146 -5.92 2.25 -3.91
C GLN A 146 -6.25 1.13 -2.93
N ALA A 147 -7.21 0.26 -3.30
CA ALA A 147 -7.63 -0.87 -2.47
C ALA A 147 -6.68 -2.08 -2.57
N ALA A 148 -5.97 -2.21 -3.70
CA ALA A 148 -5.18 -3.40 -4.03
C ALA A 148 -4.00 -3.61 -3.07
N ILE A 149 -3.84 -4.83 -2.57
CA ILE A 149 -2.66 -5.25 -1.81
C ILE A 149 -1.55 -5.58 -2.80
N GLN A 150 -0.41 -4.89 -2.67
CA GLN A 150 0.72 -5.02 -3.59
C GLN A 150 1.55 -6.29 -3.34
N ASP A 151 1.71 -6.65 -2.07
CA ASP A 151 2.58 -7.75 -1.65
C ASP A 151 2.01 -8.42 -0.39
N LYS A 152 1.47 -9.63 -0.57
CA LYS A 152 0.90 -10.41 0.54
C LYS A 152 1.95 -10.79 1.57
N ALA A 153 3.14 -11.19 1.13
CA ALA A 153 4.21 -11.56 2.05
C ALA A 153 4.63 -10.37 2.93
N PHE A 154 4.66 -9.17 2.36
CA PHE A 154 4.94 -7.95 3.11
C PHE A 154 3.83 -7.62 4.11
N LEU A 155 2.56 -7.81 3.74
CA LEU A 155 1.43 -7.65 4.65
C LEU A 155 1.59 -8.54 5.90
N PHE A 156 1.86 -9.84 5.70
CA PHE A 156 2.06 -10.78 6.81
C PHE A 156 3.28 -10.43 7.66
N PHE A 157 4.38 -10.08 7.00
CA PHE A 157 5.59 -9.64 7.70
C PHE A 157 5.32 -8.41 8.58
N MET A 158 4.62 -7.40 8.07
CA MET A 158 4.28 -6.20 8.84
C MET A 158 3.35 -6.49 10.01
N LYS A 159 2.41 -7.41 9.85
CA LYS A 159 1.54 -7.86 10.96
C LYS A 159 2.35 -8.54 12.06
N GLU A 160 3.24 -9.50 11.70
CA GLU A 160 4.12 -10.15 12.67
C GLU A 160 5.04 -9.14 13.38
N VAL A 161 5.61 -8.20 12.63
CA VAL A 161 6.45 -7.14 13.20
C VAL A 161 5.67 -6.32 14.22
N GLN A 162 4.44 -5.94 13.92
CA GLN A 162 3.59 -5.17 14.83
C GLN A 162 3.22 -5.95 16.09
N GLU A 163 2.85 -7.23 15.95
CA GLU A 163 2.43 -8.11 17.05
C GLU A 163 3.59 -8.48 17.98
N SER A 164 4.81 -8.59 17.44
CA SER A 164 6.00 -8.95 18.20
C SER A 164 6.66 -7.81 18.98
N ARG A 165 6.13 -6.58 18.89
CA ARG A 165 6.77 -5.36 19.40
C ARG A 165 5.90 -4.62 20.40
N ALA A 166 6.53 -4.10 21.45
CA ALA A 166 5.89 -3.21 22.42
C ALA A 166 5.69 -1.79 21.85
N GLU A 167 6.63 -1.31 21.01
CA GLU A 167 6.59 0.01 20.41
C GLU A 167 6.32 -0.08 18.90
N LYS A 168 5.45 0.79 18.40
CA LYS A 168 5.16 0.89 16.97
C LYS A 168 6.34 1.50 16.21
N LEU A 169 6.57 1.03 15.01
CA LEU A 169 7.45 1.69 14.05
C LEU A 169 6.85 3.05 13.67
N ASN A 170 7.69 4.06 13.45
CA ASN A 170 7.21 5.33 12.92
C ASN A 170 7.07 5.25 11.38
N VAL A 171 6.45 6.27 10.79
CA VAL A 171 6.18 6.31 9.34
C VAL A 171 7.46 6.25 8.50
N PHE A 172 8.56 6.83 8.95
CA PHE A 172 9.85 6.82 8.23
C PHE A 172 10.53 5.45 8.27
N ASP A 173 10.40 4.72 9.40
CA ASP A 173 10.83 3.33 9.50
C ASP A 173 10.08 2.47 8.47
N LEU A 174 8.75 2.64 8.38
CA LEU A 174 7.90 1.90 7.46
C LEU A 174 8.18 2.25 5.99
N LEU A 175 8.36 3.52 5.67
CA LEU A 175 8.74 3.97 4.32
C LEU A 175 10.09 3.36 3.90
N THR A 176 11.03 3.27 4.84
CA THR A 176 12.34 2.65 4.57
C THR A 176 12.19 1.15 4.31
N LEU A 177 11.38 0.43 5.09
CA LEU A 177 11.08 -0.99 4.85
C LEU A 177 10.39 -1.21 3.50
N ASP A 178 9.43 -0.36 3.13
CA ASP A 178 8.73 -0.44 1.83
C ASP A 178 9.68 -0.16 0.65
N LYS A 179 10.60 0.82 0.77
CA LYS A 179 11.65 1.06 -0.22
C LYS A 179 12.56 -0.15 -0.38
N ILE A 180 13.07 -0.72 0.73
CA ILE A 180 13.94 -1.90 0.70
C ILE A 180 13.20 -3.10 0.07
N ARG A 181 11.94 -3.32 0.41
CA ARG A 181 11.09 -4.34 -0.22
C ARG A 181 11.03 -4.17 -1.75
N LYS A 182 10.89 -2.95 -2.22
CA LYS A 182 10.86 -2.60 -3.66
C LYS A 182 12.23 -2.64 -4.34
N GLY A 183 13.30 -2.97 -3.60
CA GLY A 183 14.68 -2.96 -4.11
C GLY A 183 15.28 -1.57 -4.26
N ILE A 184 14.63 -0.54 -3.71
CA ILE A 184 15.11 0.85 -3.74
C ILE A 184 16.04 1.05 -2.54
N ASN A 185 17.34 1.10 -2.79
CA ASN A 185 18.36 1.28 -1.75
C ASN A 185 19.01 2.67 -1.79
N ASP A 186 18.56 3.54 -2.69
CA ASP A 186 19.10 4.89 -2.84
C ASP A 186 18.51 5.84 -1.78
N SER A 187 19.37 6.74 -1.28
CA SER A 187 18.96 7.83 -0.37
C SER A 187 18.21 7.36 0.89
N LEU A 188 18.65 6.24 1.47
CA LEU A 188 18.15 5.77 2.77
C LEU A 188 18.87 6.50 3.91
N ASP A 189 18.11 6.86 4.98
CA ASP A 189 18.67 7.50 6.16
C ASP A 189 19.53 6.49 6.95
N PRO A 190 20.84 6.76 7.17
CA PRO A 190 21.73 5.86 7.91
C PRO A 190 21.27 5.56 9.32
N ASN A 191 20.63 6.51 10.01
CA ASN A 191 20.15 6.32 11.39
C ASN A 191 18.97 5.35 11.43
N ILE A 192 18.05 5.46 10.45
CA ILE A 192 16.92 4.53 10.31
C ILE A 192 17.43 3.15 9.96
N ILE A 193 18.37 3.04 9.04
CA ILE A 193 19.00 1.76 8.66
C ILE A 193 19.65 1.10 9.86
N GLU A 194 20.44 1.84 10.66
CA GLU A 194 21.07 1.29 11.85
C GLU A 194 20.04 0.80 12.87
N LYS A 195 18.96 1.56 13.08
CA LYS A 195 17.83 1.17 13.93
C LYS A 195 17.20 -0.12 13.44
N LEU A 196 16.77 -0.18 12.18
CA LEU A 196 16.10 -1.35 11.60
C LEU A 196 17.00 -2.60 11.60
N ARG A 197 18.30 -2.42 11.45
CA ARG A 197 19.29 -3.51 11.54
C ARG A 197 19.42 -4.02 12.98
N LYS A 198 19.52 -3.14 13.98
CA LYS A 198 19.55 -3.54 15.41
C LYS A 198 18.29 -4.28 15.80
N GLU A 199 17.16 -3.90 15.23
CA GLU A 199 15.87 -4.53 15.44
C GLU A 199 15.65 -5.80 14.60
N GLN A 200 16.66 -6.21 13.82
CA GLN A 200 16.64 -7.40 12.96
C GLN A 200 15.49 -7.41 11.95
N LEU A 201 15.09 -6.25 11.45
CA LEU A 201 14.05 -6.10 10.42
C LEU A 201 14.64 -6.10 9.01
N ILE A 202 15.93 -5.82 8.88
CA ILE A 202 16.66 -5.81 7.63
C ILE A 202 17.98 -6.57 7.75
N THR A 203 18.49 -7.07 6.62
CA THR A 203 19.81 -7.66 6.46
C THR A 203 20.64 -6.87 5.47
N VAL A 204 21.97 -6.88 5.66
CA VAL A 204 22.92 -6.25 4.74
C VAL A 204 23.41 -7.31 3.76
N ASN A 205 23.32 -7.03 2.47
CA ASN A 205 23.85 -7.86 1.40
C ASN A 205 25.25 -7.37 0.99
N GLU A 206 25.90 -8.11 0.11
CA GLU A 206 27.15 -7.68 -0.51
C GLU A 206 26.99 -6.32 -1.20
N GLY A 207 27.93 -5.40 -0.96
CA GLY A 207 27.97 -4.10 -1.65
C GLY A 207 27.05 -3.01 -1.13
N THR A 208 26.69 -2.98 0.16
CA THR A 208 25.86 -1.91 0.79
C THR A 208 24.38 -1.87 0.38
N THR A 209 23.85 -2.95 -0.17
CA THR A 209 22.40 -3.09 -0.39
C THR A 209 21.73 -3.76 0.80
N TYR A 210 20.43 -3.49 0.98
CA TYR A 210 19.65 -4.01 2.08
C TYR A 210 18.50 -4.87 1.55
N SER A 211 18.14 -5.89 2.33
CA SER A 211 16.96 -6.73 2.11
C SER A 211 16.15 -6.80 3.40
N LEU A 212 14.87 -7.10 3.30
CA LEU A 212 14.08 -7.43 4.48
C LEU A 212 14.65 -8.68 5.17
N ALA A 213 14.48 -8.75 6.48
CA ALA A 213 14.97 -9.84 7.31
C ALA A 213 14.48 -11.21 6.80
N ASP A 214 15.18 -12.29 7.21
CA ASP A 214 14.84 -13.66 6.79
C ASP A 214 13.43 -14.08 7.21
N LYS A 215 12.87 -13.47 8.26
CA LYS A 215 11.46 -13.63 8.63
C LYS A 215 10.50 -13.28 7.51
N TYR A 216 10.81 -12.30 6.65
CA TYR A 216 10.01 -11.98 5.49
C TYR A 216 9.97 -13.14 4.48
N LYS A 217 11.09 -13.87 4.32
CA LYS A 217 11.19 -14.97 3.37
C LYS A 217 10.23 -16.13 3.68
N GLN A 218 9.81 -16.31 4.94
CA GLN A 218 8.84 -17.34 5.31
C GLN A 218 7.45 -17.10 4.72
N PHE A 219 7.11 -15.83 4.43
CA PHE A 219 5.84 -15.44 3.85
C PHE A 219 5.87 -15.37 2.32
N ILE A 220 7.07 -15.44 1.72
CA ILE A 220 7.16 -15.53 0.26
C ILE A 220 6.71 -16.94 -0.13
N PRO A 221 5.67 -17.07 -1.00
CA PRO A 221 5.27 -18.37 -1.49
C PRO A 221 6.52 -19.08 -2.01
N ARG A 222 6.85 -20.23 -1.42
CA ARG A 222 7.85 -21.09 -2.04
C ARG A 222 7.30 -21.36 -3.42
N LYS A 223 7.98 -20.88 -4.48
CA LYS A 223 7.72 -21.38 -5.82
C LYS A 223 7.83 -22.89 -5.67
N GLU A 224 6.70 -23.56 -5.59
CA GLU A 224 6.69 -25.01 -5.68
C GLU A 224 7.45 -25.31 -6.96
N SER A 225 8.68 -25.76 -6.82
CA SER A 225 9.37 -26.35 -7.94
C SER A 225 8.52 -27.56 -8.25
N ILE A 226 7.67 -27.46 -9.28
CA ILE A 226 6.91 -28.60 -9.75
C ILE A 226 7.97 -29.68 -9.95
N LYS A 227 7.94 -30.73 -9.10
CA LYS A 227 9.00 -31.73 -9.05
C LYS A 227 9.31 -32.18 -10.48
N GLY A 228 10.54 -31.87 -10.95
CA GLY A 228 11.00 -32.21 -12.30
C GLY A 228 10.70 -31.17 -13.40
N VAL A 229 10.33 -29.94 -13.06
CA VAL A 229 10.22 -28.81 -13.99
C VAL A 229 11.20 -27.71 -13.54
N THR A 230 12.07 -27.25 -14.42
CA THR A 230 13.03 -26.20 -14.11
C THR A 230 12.38 -24.81 -14.17
N SER A 231 12.94 -23.84 -13.43
CA SER A 231 12.46 -22.44 -13.47
C SER A 231 12.47 -21.86 -14.90
N GLN A 232 13.43 -22.24 -15.73
CA GLN A 232 13.50 -21.84 -17.14
C GLN A 232 12.36 -22.43 -17.98
N GLN A 233 11.95 -23.66 -17.70
CA GLN A 233 10.82 -24.31 -18.37
C GLN A 233 9.50 -23.64 -18.01
N LEU A 234 9.29 -23.29 -16.72
CA LEU A 234 8.12 -22.55 -16.27
C LEU A 234 8.06 -21.15 -16.87
N GLN A 235 9.21 -20.48 -16.99
CA GLN A 235 9.26 -19.15 -17.59
C GLN A 235 8.84 -19.19 -19.07
N LYS A 236 9.33 -20.15 -19.85
CA LYS A 236 8.94 -20.33 -21.26
C LYS A 236 7.44 -20.64 -21.42
N VAL A 237 6.88 -21.47 -20.53
CA VAL A 237 5.44 -21.74 -20.52
C VAL A 237 4.64 -20.48 -20.23
N ASN A 238 5.05 -19.69 -19.23
CA ASN A 238 4.40 -18.43 -18.90
C ASN A 238 4.50 -17.40 -20.04
N GLU A 239 5.59 -17.38 -20.79
CA GLU A 239 5.73 -16.56 -21.99
C GLU A 239 4.74 -16.98 -23.09
N CYS A 240 4.50 -18.27 -23.25
CA CYS A 240 3.46 -18.77 -24.17
C CYS A 240 2.05 -18.33 -23.77
N PHE A 241 1.72 -18.32 -22.48
CA PHE A 241 0.43 -17.84 -21.97
C PHE A 241 0.21 -16.33 -22.15
N LYS A 242 1.28 -15.53 -22.30
CA LYS A 242 1.14 -14.11 -22.63
C LYS A 242 0.66 -13.85 -24.05
N THR A 243 0.86 -14.81 -24.94
CA THR A 243 0.54 -14.70 -26.38
C THR A 243 -0.65 -15.57 -26.82
N HIS A 244 -1.11 -16.50 -25.96
CA HIS A 244 -2.19 -17.44 -26.26
C HIS A 244 -3.08 -17.65 -25.05
N ASP A 245 -4.38 -17.50 -25.18
CA ASP A 245 -5.37 -17.74 -24.11
C ASP A 245 -5.44 -19.22 -23.67
N SER A 246 -4.99 -20.12 -24.52
CA SER A 246 -4.84 -21.56 -24.24
C SER A 246 -3.63 -22.12 -24.95
N ILE A 247 -2.92 -23.04 -24.29
CA ILE A 247 -1.71 -23.67 -24.86
C ILE A 247 -2.00 -25.13 -25.15
N SER A 248 -1.88 -25.52 -26.43
CA SER A 248 -1.99 -26.91 -26.84
C SER A 248 -0.67 -27.68 -26.63
N LYS A 249 -0.77 -29.02 -26.59
CA LYS A 249 0.43 -29.87 -26.55
C LYS A 249 1.37 -29.59 -27.73
N SER A 250 0.83 -29.34 -28.92
CA SER A 250 1.60 -29.01 -30.13
C SER A 250 2.39 -27.71 -29.95
N THR A 251 1.76 -26.68 -29.40
CA THR A 251 2.42 -25.40 -29.16
C THR A 251 3.58 -25.53 -28.15
N LEU A 252 3.41 -26.34 -27.08
CA LEU A 252 4.51 -26.61 -26.14
C LEU A 252 5.62 -27.45 -26.79
N MET A 253 5.28 -28.41 -27.68
CA MET A 253 6.29 -29.19 -28.41
C MET A 253 7.15 -28.29 -29.32
N GLU A 254 6.54 -27.31 -29.99
CA GLU A 254 7.26 -26.33 -30.81
C GLU A 254 8.14 -25.42 -29.96
N THR A 255 7.60 -24.90 -28.87
CA THR A 255 8.33 -24.00 -27.94
C THR A 255 9.56 -24.66 -27.32
N PHE A 256 9.47 -25.96 -27.04
CA PHE A 256 10.56 -26.76 -26.47
C PHE A 256 11.30 -27.62 -27.47
N ASN A 257 11.13 -27.38 -28.76
CA ASN A 257 11.77 -28.17 -29.82
C ASN A 257 13.30 -28.21 -29.61
N GLY A 258 13.86 -29.43 -29.62
CA GLY A 258 15.28 -29.66 -29.36
C GLY A 258 15.75 -29.52 -27.90
N VAL A 259 14.88 -29.10 -26.97
CA VAL A 259 15.20 -28.94 -25.53
C VAL A 259 14.57 -30.04 -24.70
N LEU A 260 13.32 -30.42 -25.01
CA LEU A 260 12.58 -31.48 -24.32
C LEU A 260 12.09 -32.55 -25.29
N THR A 261 12.13 -33.80 -24.86
CA THR A 261 11.49 -34.90 -25.58
C THR A 261 9.97 -34.85 -25.41
N GLU A 262 9.23 -35.49 -26.30
CA GLU A 262 7.76 -35.58 -26.23
C GLU A 262 7.28 -36.13 -24.86
N LYS A 263 7.98 -37.11 -24.32
CA LYS A 263 7.69 -37.70 -23.01
C LYS A 263 7.87 -36.65 -21.87
N GLN A 264 8.89 -35.80 -21.96
CA GLN A 264 9.15 -34.74 -21.03
C GLN A 264 8.11 -33.62 -21.09
N VAL A 265 7.65 -33.26 -22.32
CA VAL A 265 6.55 -32.29 -22.52
C VAL A 265 5.23 -32.82 -21.96
N ARG A 266 4.90 -34.10 -22.19
CA ARG A 266 3.72 -34.73 -21.56
C ARG A 266 3.79 -34.71 -20.03
N ASN A 267 4.96 -35.02 -19.45
CA ASN A 267 5.16 -34.94 -18.03
C ASN A 267 5.07 -33.50 -17.49
N LEU A 268 5.50 -32.52 -18.28
CA LEU A 268 5.35 -31.11 -17.95
C LEU A 268 3.86 -30.73 -17.86
N ILE A 269 3.07 -31.08 -18.86
CA ILE A 269 1.63 -30.82 -18.92
C ILE A 269 0.89 -31.51 -17.77
N SER A 270 1.24 -32.76 -17.44
CA SER A 270 0.58 -33.52 -16.37
C SER A 270 0.89 -33.02 -14.96
N ARG A 271 1.87 -32.13 -14.81
CA ARG A 271 2.32 -31.56 -13.53
C ARG A 271 1.94 -30.07 -13.36
N MET A 272 1.41 -29.45 -14.40
CA MET A 272 0.84 -28.11 -14.41
C MET A 272 -0.66 -28.15 -14.08
#